data_0e28c245e0542a4da8554113410c0b29
#
_entry.id   0e28c245e0542a4da8554113410c0b29
#
_cell.length_a   1.000
_cell.length_b   1.000
_cell.length_c   1.000
_cell.angle_alpha   90.00
_cell.angle_beta   90.00
_cell.angle_gamma   90.00
#
_symmetry.space_group_name_H-M   'P 1'
#
loop_
_entity.id
_entity.type
_entity.pdbx_description
1 polymer ?
#
loop_
_entity_poly.entity_id
_entity_poly.type
_entity_poly.pdbx_seq_one_letter_code
_entity_poly.pdbx_strand_id
1 'polypeptide(L)'
;MNNIMKARVKKIFTSTKSLKIKPEAILIKNGIEGQLDSTFFYLSGVRSGLFEGCAIIAYPTGKVCLLTSKLEEQSALNTPYIEIETFGTNDEYKQLLRKKLLKVRVLGINYNELSYANYLWIRMTLKNVKNVVNVSKAIGEARCIKDEIEIKELRKSTKIASNTFKTITSSLKENMTENQLASIINHDLEKQGASGPSFQTIVAFGKHSAEPHYAPQNARLKKNKLVLCDYGARYNRYCSDITRTVVFGKADEKIKDIYETVRKASEIGLKRVRVGVKASDVHNAVEEYIDSTKYKGRFIHSTGHSIGLNVHDGASISKKSDVILEEGMAFTIEPGIYLPTIGGVRIEDDVIVRQNRPEILTNVSRELIEI
;
A
#
# COMPACT_ATOMS: atom_id res chain seq x y z
N MET A 1 21.91 -6.39 -4.82
CA MET A 1 21.30 -5.40 -3.90
C MET A 1 21.94 -4.02 -3.96
N ASN A 2 23.26 -3.83 -3.89
CA ASN A 2 23.89 -2.48 -3.99
C ASN A 2 23.46 -1.70 -5.26
N ASN A 3 23.38 -2.34 -6.42
CA ASN A 3 22.95 -1.69 -7.65
C ASN A 3 21.46 -1.28 -7.63
N ILE A 4 20.61 -2.02 -6.93
CA ILE A 4 19.17 -1.73 -6.82
C ILE A 4 18.92 -0.51 -5.93
N MET A 5 19.57 -0.42 -4.76
CA MET A 5 19.44 0.76 -3.89
C MET A 5 19.93 2.02 -4.60
N LYS A 6 21.07 1.93 -5.32
CA LYS A 6 21.55 3.04 -6.17
C LYS A 6 20.53 3.40 -7.27
N ALA A 7 19.89 2.42 -7.88
CA ALA A 7 18.89 2.65 -8.91
C ALA A 7 17.64 3.36 -8.33
N ARG A 8 17.16 2.95 -7.16
CA ARG A 8 16.04 3.61 -6.46
C ARG A 8 16.33 5.09 -6.19
N VAL A 9 17.51 5.39 -5.65
CA VAL A 9 17.94 6.78 -5.42
C VAL A 9 17.99 7.56 -6.72
N LYS A 10 18.65 7.03 -7.75
CA LYS A 10 18.76 7.68 -9.08
C LYS A 10 17.39 7.95 -9.69
N LYS A 11 16.44 7.02 -9.52
CA LYS A 11 15.06 7.16 -10.00
C LYS A 11 14.37 8.36 -9.36
N ILE A 12 14.46 8.53 -8.02
CA ILE A 12 13.92 9.71 -7.34
C ILE A 12 14.58 10.99 -7.89
N PHE A 13 15.92 11.05 -7.96
CA PHE A 13 16.62 12.23 -8.48
C PHE A 13 16.31 12.53 -9.95
N THR A 14 16.02 11.51 -10.75
CA THR A 14 15.59 11.71 -12.15
C THR A 14 14.24 12.43 -12.21
N SER A 15 13.27 12.02 -11.38
CA SER A 15 11.97 12.68 -11.29
C SER A 15 12.08 14.13 -10.74
N THR A 16 13.10 14.43 -9.94
CA THR A 16 13.32 15.83 -9.49
C THR A 16 13.84 16.77 -10.57
N LYS A 17 14.24 16.30 -11.75
CA LYS A 17 14.73 17.15 -12.84
C LYS A 17 13.72 18.19 -13.32
N SER A 18 12.43 17.94 -13.13
CA SER A 18 11.34 18.88 -13.44
C SER A 18 11.21 20.04 -12.43
N LEU A 19 11.84 19.97 -11.27
CA LEU A 19 11.80 21.02 -10.26
C LEU A 19 12.62 22.23 -10.69
N LYS A 20 12.12 23.45 -10.41
CA LYS A 20 12.86 24.71 -10.67
C LYS A 20 14.19 24.76 -9.92
N ILE A 21 14.20 24.28 -8.68
CA ILE A 21 15.40 24.19 -7.84
C ILE A 21 15.64 22.72 -7.54
N LYS A 22 16.81 22.20 -7.92
CA LYS A 22 17.14 20.78 -7.80
C LYS A 22 17.78 20.48 -6.45
N PRO A 23 17.36 19.41 -5.75
CA PRO A 23 18.00 19.03 -4.49
C PRO A 23 19.40 18.48 -4.72
N GLU A 24 20.34 18.87 -3.85
CA GLU A 24 21.72 18.35 -3.79
C GLU A 24 21.82 17.11 -2.91
N ALA A 25 20.86 16.93 -1.99
CA ALA A 25 20.63 15.74 -1.21
C ALA A 25 19.14 15.65 -0.84
N ILE A 26 18.68 14.46 -0.53
CA ILE A 26 17.33 14.19 0.02
C ILE A 26 17.50 13.67 1.43
N LEU A 27 16.78 14.25 2.39
CA LEU A 27 16.71 13.81 3.77
C LEU A 27 15.32 13.22 4.04
N ILE A 28 15.29 11.94 4.41
CA ILE A 28 14.10 11.26 4.92
C ILE A 28 14.30 11.05 6.42
N LYS A 29 13.47 11.70 7.23
CA LYS A 29 13.57 11.65 8.69
C LYS A 29 12.30 11.04 9.27
N ASN A 30 12.46 9.89 9.94
CA ASN A 30 11.38 9.28 10.69
C ASN A 30 11.01 10.11 11.94
N GLY A 31 9.73 10.11 12.26
CA GLY A 31 9.19 10.57 13.53
C GLY A 31 9.17 9.44 14.58
N ILE A 32 8.15 9.47 15.42
CA ILE A 32 7.77 8.38 16.33
C ILE A 32 6.93 7.33 15.58
N GLU A 33 6.58 6.22 16.24
CA GLU A 33 5.65 5.24 15.71
C GLU A 33 4.36 5.91 15.20
N GLY A 34 3.88 5.48 14.03
CA GLY A 34 2.77 6.14 13.32
C GLY A 34 3.19 7.32 12.45
N GLN A 35 4.45 7.78 12.51
CA GLN A 35 5.02 8.85 11.68
C GLN A 35 6.32 8.39 10.99
N LEU A 36 6.35 7.15 10.53
CA LEU A 36 7.49 6.58 9.83
C LEU A 36 7.29 6.77 8.31
N ASP A 37 8.26 7.39 7.66
CA ASP A 37 8.25 7.52 6.19
C ASP A 37 8.68 6.21 5.53
N SER A 38 7.78 5.58 4.81
CA SER A 38 8.06 4.32 4.09
C SER A 38 9.21 4.45 3.07
N THR A 39 9.53 5.68 2.63
CA THR A 39 10.69 5.94 1.78
C THR A 39 12.00 5.65 2.49
N PHE A 40 12.04 5.75 3.83
CA PHE A 40 13.17 5.31 4.63
C PHE A 40 13.49 3.83 4.36
N PHE A 41 12.47 2.98 4.40
CA PHE A 41 12.61 1.55 4.16
C PHE A 41 12.86 1.22 2.68
N TYR A 42 12.27 1.98 1.76
CA TYR A 42 12.53 1.89 0.32
C TYR A 42 14.01 2.11 -0.02
N LEU A 43 14.65 3.10 0.63
CA LEU A 43 16.03 3.48 0.37
C LEU A 43 17.05 2.70 1.19
N SER A 44 16.68 2.19 2.37
CA SER A 44 17.57 1.36 3.21
C SER A 44 17.50 -0.12 2.90
N GLY A 45 16.33 -0.62 2.51
CA GLY A 45 16.08 -2.05 2.40
C GLY A 45 16.01 -2.78 3.74
N VAL A 46 15.92 -2.05 4.87
CA VAL A 46 15.79 -2.63 6.22
C VAL A 46 14.44 -3.33 6.37
N ARG A 47 14.45 -4.56 6.85
CA ARG A 47 13.26 -5.41 6.96
C ARG A 47 12.64 -5.45 8.36
N SER A 48 13.45 -5.21 9.39
CA SER A 48 13.03 -5.21 10.80
C SER A 48 13.44 -3.92 11.50
N GLY A 49 12.96 -3.68 12.72
CA GLY A 49 13.21 -2.47 13.51
C GLY A 49 12.21 -1.33 13.21
N LEU A 50 12.03 -0.45 14.18
CA LEU A 50 11.13 0.73 14.05
C LEU A 50 11.83 1.92 13.41
N PHE A 51 13.11 2.14 13.78
CA PHE A 51 13.91 3.29 13.31
C PHE A 51 13.29 4.64 13.64
N GLU A 52 12.67 4.77 14.79
CA GLU A 52 12.14 6.03 15.28
C GLU A 52 13.26 7.09 15.41
N GLY A 53 12.97 8.29 14.98
CA GLY A 53 13.91 9.41 15.04
C GLY A 53 15.14 9.27 14.11
N CYS A 54 15.33 8.12 13.47
CA CYS A 54 16.42 7.87 12.52
C CYS A 54 16.23 8.62 11.22
N ALA A 55 17.27 8.69 10.39
CA ALA A 55 17.20 9.37 9.11
C ALA A 55 18.02 8.68 8.02
N ILE A 56 17.59 8.88 6.77
CA ILE A 56 18.36 8.55 5.57
C ILE A 56 18.72 9.82 4.83
N ILE A 57 19.97 9.90 4.39
CA ILE A 57 20.45 10.91 3.46
C ILE A 57 20.80 10.22 2.16
N ALA A 58 20.14 10.62 1.08
CA ALA A 58 20.40 10.13 -0.26
C ALA A 58 21.03 11.24 -1.12
N TYR A 59 22.02 10.87 -1.95
CA TYR A 59 22.74 11.80 -2.83
C TYR A 59 22.53 11.45 -4.31
N PRO A 60 22.61 12.41 -5.23
CA PRO A 60 22.42 12.18 -6.68
C PRO A 60 23.34 11.09 -7.27
N THR A 61 24.48 10.83 -6.64
CA THR A 61 25.42 9.75 -7.02
C THR A 61 24.87 8.35 -6.80
N GLY A 62 23.74 8.23 -6.08
CA GLY A 62 23.19 6.96 -5.62
C GLY A 62 23.71 6.51 -4.26
N LYS A 63 24.59 7.32 -3.61
CA LYS A 63 25.05 7.05 -2.25
C LYS A 63 23.91 7.26 -1.26
N VAL A 64 23.80 6.35 -0.28
CA VAL A 64 22.86 6.41 0.84
C VAL A 64 23.63 6.35 2.14
N CYS A 65 23.27 7.19 3.10
CA CYS A 65 23.78 7.16 4.48
C CYS A 65 22.59 7.03 5.43
N LEU A 66 22.59 5.98 6.24
CA LEU A 66 21.63 5.75 7.31
C LEU A 66 22.21 6.30 8.61
N LEU A 67 21.51 7.23 9.24
CA LEU A 67 21.77 7.70 10.60
C LEU A 67 20.81 6.98 11.54
N THR A 68 21.35 6.08 12.36
CA THR A 68 20.56 5.19 13.23
C THR A 68 20.89 5.40 14.69
N SER A 69 19.89 5.21 15.56
CA SER A 69 20.13 5.17 17.02
C SER A 69 20.83 3.85 17.41
N LYS A 70 21.46 3.83 18.58
CA LYS A 70 22.03 2.61 19.14
C LYS A 70 21.00 1.49 19.32
N LEU A 71 19.73 1.82 19.54
CA LEU A 71 18.65 0.84 19.66
C LEU A 71 18.43 0.03 18.39
N GLU A 72 18.62 0.66 17.23
CA GLU A 72 18.36 0.05 15.92
C GLU A 72 19.63 -0.42 15.19
N GLU A 73 20.80 -0.28 15.82
CA GLU A 73 22.09 -0.57 15.19
C GLU A 73 22.18 -1.99 14.65
N GLN A 74 21.76 -2.99 15.41
CA GLN A 74 21.79 -4.39 14.99
C GLN A 74 20.88 -4.66 13.78
N SER A 75 19.69 -4.03 13.75
CA SER A 75 18.80 -4.11 12.60
C SER A 75 19.39 -3.42 11.37
N ALA A 76 20.11 -2.31 11.54
CA ALA A 76 20.78 -1.58 10.49
C ALA A 76 21.95 -2.37 9.88
N LEU A 77 22.76 -3.04 10.69
CA LEU A 77 23.93 -3.82 10.24
C LEU A 77 23.58 -4.97 9.29
N ASN A 78 22.32 -5.42 9.28
CA ASN A 78 21.82 -6.39 8.31
C ASN A 78 21.66 -5.82 6.89
N THR A 79 22.00 -4.54 6.65
CA THR A 79 21.97 -3.89 5.33
C THR A 79 23.36 -3.48 4.86
N PRO A 80 24.18 -4.42 4.36
CA PRO A 80 25.62 -4.21 4.11
C PRO A 80 25.94 -3.26 2.93
N TYR A 81 24.94 -2.64 2.29
CA TYR A 81 25.11 -1.89 1.05
C TYR A 81 25.00 -0.38 1.19
N ILE A 82 24.75 0.13 2.38
CA ILE A 82 24.61 1.56 2.69
C ILE A 82 25.61 1.95 3.77
N GLU A 83 26.00 3.21 3.80
CA GLU A 83 26.82 3.75 4.89
C GLU A 83 25.96 3.88 6.13
N ILE A 84 26.43 3.40 7.27
CA ILE A 84 25.71 3.46 8.55
C ILE A 84 26.52 4.28 9.53
N GLU A 85 25.89 5.25 10.17
CA GLU A 85 26.44 6.06 11.25
C GLU A 85 25.49 5.96 12.46
N THR A 86 26.03 5.58 13.61
CA THR A 86 25.23 5.37 14.82
C THR A 86 25.38 6.56 15.77
N PHE A 87 24.29 6.96 16.42
CA PHE A 87 24.29 8.00 17.46
C PHE A 87 23.65 7.49 18.74
N GLY A 88 24.16 7.98 19.88
CA GLY A 88 23.61 7.68 21.21
C GLY A 88 22.83 8.85 21.79
N THR A 89 23.09 10.08 21.34
CA THR A 89 22.47 11.30 21.85
C THR A 89 21.94 12.18 20.72
N ASN A 90 21.01 13.08 21.05
CA ASN A 90 20.48 14.04 20.08
C ASN A 90 21.55 15.02 19.57
N ASP A 91 22.56 15.34 20.37
CA ASP A 91 23.64 16.22 19.95
C ASP A 91 24.61 15.52 18.98
N GLU A 92 24.94 14.25 19.21
CA GLU A 92 25.65 13.42 18.23
C GLU A 92 24.88 13.33 16.90
N TYR A 93 23.56 13.12 16.97
CA TYR A 93 22.70 13.09 15.77
C TYR A 93 22.77 14.41 14.98
N LYS A 94 22.65 15.56 15.67
CA LYS A 94 22.79 16.87 15.02
C LYS A 94 24.18 17.08 14.39
N GLN A 95 25.25 16.63 15.08
CA GLN A 95 26.61 16.71 14.56
C GLN A 95 26.79 15.86 13.29
N LEU A 96 26.28 14.63 13.27
CA LEU A 96 26.30 13.74 12.11
C LEU A 96 25.55 14.37 10.94
N LEU A 97 24.33 14.89 11.16
CA LEU A 97 23.57 15.57 10.12
C LEU A 97 24.31 16.77 9.53
N ARG A 98 24.89 17.63 10.41
CA ARG A 98 25.68 18.80 9.98
C ARG A 98 26.91 18.39 9.18
N LYS A 99 27.64 17.35 9.62
CA LYS A 99 28.81 16.80 8.92
C LYS A 99 28.44 16.28 7.53
N LYS A 100 27.40 15.45 7.43
CA LYS A 100 26.97 14.83 6.16
C LYS A 100 26.40 15.85 5.17
N LEU A 101 25.72 16.88 5.65
CA LEU A 101 25.07 17.89 4.83
C LEU A 101 25.81 19.23 4.77
N LEU A 102 27.07 19.30 5.21
CA LEU A 102 27.85 20.56 5.33
C LEU A 102 27.87 21.38 4.01
N LYS A 103 28.05 20.71 2.88
CA LYS A 103 28.13 21.34 1.55
C LYS A 103 26.77 21.50 0.86
N VAL A 104 25.69 20.96 1.43
CA VAL A 104 24.36 20.99 0.83
C VAL A 104 23.70 22.35 1.08
N ARG A 105 23.26 23.00 0.02
CA ARG A 105 22.53 24.29 0.04
C ARG A 105 21.05 24.12 -0.29
N VAL A 106 20.72 23.09 -1.07
CA VAL A 106 19.35 22.74 -1.46
C VAL A 106 19.04 21.32 -0.97
N LEU A 107 18.11 21.20 -0.02
CA LEU A 107 17.73 19.94 0.59
C LEU A 107 16.32 19.53 0.13
N GLY A 108 16.21 18.33 -0.44
CA GLY A 108 14.93 17.70 -0.72
C GLY A 108 14.36 17.02 0.54
N ILE A 109 13.09 17.20 0.80
CA ILE A 109 12.37 16.49 1.87
C ILE A 109 10.99 16.02 1.41
N ASN A 110 10.48 14.96 2.02
CA ASN A 110 9.15 14.44 1.76
C ASN A 110 8.11 15.21 2.58
N TYR A 111 7.45 16.20 1.98
CA TYR A 111 6.47 17.05 2.68
C TYR A 111 5.23 16.25 3.13
N ASN A 112 4.89 15.15 2.44
CA ASN A 112 3.70 14.39 2.76
C ASN A 112 3.83 13.60 4.07
N GLU A 113 5.07 13.22 4.43
CA GLU A 113 5.34 12.36 5.59
C GLU A 113 6.04 13.09 6.74
N LEU A 114 6.65 14.25 6.46
CA LEU A 114 7.40 14.99 7.47
C LEU A 114 6.47 15.87 8.31
N SER A 115 6.43 15.65 9.63
CA SER A 115 5.71 16.54 10.54
C SER A 115 6.30 17.97 10.52
N TYR A 116 5.46 18.98 10.76
CA TYR A 116 5.90 20.36 10.85
C TYR A 116 6.96 20.58 11.94
N ALA A 117 6.84 19.87 13.07
CA ALA A 117 7.85 19.92 14.15
C ALA A 117 9.22 19.43 13.66
N ASN A 118 9.27 18.32 12.92
CA ASN A 118 10.49 17.80 12.32
C ASN A 118 11.05 18.77 11.25
N TYR A 119 10.19 19.42 10.47
CA TYR A 119 10.62 20.46 9.53
C TYR A 119 11.32 21.62 10.24
N LEU A 120 10.71 22.18 11.31
CA LEU A 120 11.33 23.25 12.09
C LEU A 120 12.65 22.81 12.71
N TRP A 121 12.70 21.60 13.26
CA TRP A 121 13.91 21.03 13.82
C TRP A 121 15.05 20.91 12.80
N ILE A 122 14.75 20.47 11.56
CA ILE A 122 15.71 20.42 10.44
C ILE A 122 16.22 21.84 10.12
N ARG A 123 15.32 22.81 10.01
CA ARG A 123 15.67 24.22 9.72
C ARG A 123 16.58 24.83 10.78
N MET A 124 16.31 24.54 12.06
CA MET A 124 17.15 24.99 13.18
C MET A 124 18.50 24.28 13.21
N THR A 125 18.55 23.02 12.84
CA THR A 125 19.77 22.19 12.90
C THR A 125 20.72 22.48 11.74
N LEU A 126 20.19 22.66 10.52
CA LEU A 126 20.96 22.79 9.27
C LEU A 126 20.97 24.23 8.78
N LYS A 127 21.68 25.14 9.46
CA LYS A 127 21.77 26.58 9.12
C LYS A 127 22.41 26.85 7.76
N ASN A 128 23.21 25.92 7.22
CA ASN A 128 23.83 26.05 5.91
C ASN A 128 22.86 25.76 4.76
N VAL A 129 21.73 25.09 4.99
CA VAL A 129 20.71 24.81 3.97
C VAL A 129 19.91 26.10 3.70
N LYS A 130 20.05 26.65 2.48
CA LYS A 130 19.33 27.85 2.05
C LYS A 130 17.91 27.55 1.61
N ASN A 131 17.74 26.53 0.80
CA ASN A 131 16.45 26.13 0.23
C ASN A 131 16.08 24.71 0.64
N VAL A 132 14.80 24.52 0.98
CA VAL A 132 14.19 23.21 1.15
C VAL A 132 13.16 23.04 0.05
N VAL A 133 13.20 21.92 -0.65
CA VAL A 133 12.31 21.63 -1.79
C VAL A 133 11.49 20.38 -1.53
N ASN A 134 10.23 20.41 -1.95
CA ASN A 134 9.34 19.26 -1.86
C ASN A 134 9.69 18.22 -2.92
N VAL A 135 10.03 17.00 -2.50
CA VAL A 135 10.30 15.85 -3.39
C VAL A 135 9.26 14.74 -3.27
N SER A 136 8.12 14.99 -2.60
CA SER A 136 7.08 13.96 -2.37
C SER A 136 6.57 13.34 -3.69
N LYS A 137 6.33 14.18 -4.72
CA LYS A 137 5.90 13.71 -6.03
C LYS A 137 6.94 12.79 -6.67
N ALA A 138 8.21 13.20 -6.66
CA ALA A 138 9.32 12.42 -7.22
C ALA A 138 9.49 11.05 -6.50
N ILE A 139 9.29 11.03 -5.19
CA ILE A 139 9.29 9.81 -4.38
C ILE A 139 8.13 8.89 -4.80
N GLY A 140 6.91 9.43 -4.90
CA GLY A 140 5.72 8.68 -5.31
C GLY A 140 5.89 8.07 -6.72
N GLU A 141 6.36 8.85 -7.70
CA GLU A 141 6.67 8.38 -9.05
C GLU A 141 7.72 7.25 -9.04
N ALA A 142 8.77 7.40 -8.23
CA ALA A 142 9.81 6.38 -8.12
C ALA A 142 9.29 5.08 -7.50
N ARG A 143 8.42 5.13 -6.49
CA ARG A 143 7.86 3.96 -5.81
C ARG A 143 6.71 3.32 -6.58
N CYS A 144 6.06 4.04 -7.48
CA CYS A 144 4.94 3.53 -8.25
C CYS A 144 5.33 2.34 -9.14
N ILE A 145 6.51 2.39 -9.80
CA ILE A 145 7.05 1.29 -10.61
C ILE A 145 7.95 0.43 -9.73
N LYS A 146 7.55 -0.78 -9.45
CA LYS A 146 8.24 -1.72 -8.56
C LYS A 146 9.43 -2.38 -9.26
N ASP A 147 10.53 -2.55 -8.55
CA ASP A 147 11.63 -3.40 -9.00
C ASP A 147 11.37 -4.89 -8.69
N GLU A 148 12.22 -5.78 -9.21
CA GLU A 148 12.03 -7.23 -9.06
C GLU A 148 12.06 -7.71 -7.61
N ILE A 149 12.78 -7.01 -6.70
CA ILE A 149 12.76 -7.34 -5.27
C ILE A 149 11.40 -6.99 -4.69
N GLU A 150 10.88 -5.80 -4.99
CA GLU A 150 9.56 -5.35 -4.52
C GLU A 150 8.45 -6.27 -5.04
N ILE A 151 8.48 -6.63 -6.32
CA ILE A 151 7.51 -7.55 -6.92
C ILE A 151 7.56 -8.93 -6.24
N LYS A 152 8.75 -9.44 -5.92
CA LYS A 152 8.91 -10.69 -5.18
C LYS A 152 8.27 -10.63 -3.78
N GLU A 153 8.47 -9.51 -3.07
CA GLU A 153 7.88 -9.34 -1.74
C GLU A 153 6.34 -9.18 -1.81
N LEU A 154 5.83 -8.44 -2.81
CA LEU A 154 4.39 -8.33 -3.08
C LEU A 154 3.76 -9.69 -3.38
N ARG A 155 4.36 -10.50 -4.27
CA ARG A 155 3.89 -11.88 -4.55
C ARG A 155 3.81 -12.71 -3.28
N LYS A 156 4.79 -12.59 -2.38
CA LYS A 156 4.81 -13.34 -1.13
C LYS A 156 3.72 -12.84 -0.17
N SER A 157 3.56 -11.54 -0.05
CA SER A 157 2.50 -10.92 0.75
C SER A 157 1.11 -11.33 0.27
N THR A 158 0.84 -11.20 -1.04
CA THR A 158 -0.46 -11.58 -1.63
C THR A 158 -0.71 -13.08 -1.54
N LYS A 159 0.34 -13.93 -1.63
CA LYS A 159 0.21 -15.37 -1.42
C LYS A 159 -0.25 -15.71 0.00
N ILE A 160 0.29 -15.03 1.02
CA ILE A 160 -0.14 -15.21 2.42
C ILE A 160 -1.62 -14.84 2.54
N ALA A 161 -2.02 -13.65 2.06
CA ALA A 161 -3.42 -13.23 2.11
C ALA A 161 -4.35 -14.19 1.34
N SER A 162 -3.95 -14.64 0.15
CA SER A 162 -4.72 -15.60 -0.64
C SER A 162 -4.93 -16.94 0.09
N ASN A 163 -3.92 -17.45 0.77
CA ASN A 163 -4.01 -18.69 1.53
C ASN A 163 -4.96 -18.55 2.74
N THR A 164 -4.99 -17.40 3.39
CA THR A 164 -5.88 -17.10 4.53
C THR A 164 -7.36 -17.19 4.16
N PHE A 165 -7.72 -17.03 2.89
CA PHE A 165 -9.10 -17.18 2.44
C PHE A 165 -9.70 -18.54 2.78
N LYS A 166 -8.93 -19.62 2.73
CA LYS A 166 -9.38 -20.95 3.14
C LYS A 166 -9.73 -20.99 4.62
N THR A 167 -8.95 -20.35 5.46
CA THR A 167 -9.24 -20.24 6.91
C THR A 167 -10.52 -19.44 7.14
N ILE A 168 -10.74 -18.35 6.39
CA ILE A 168 -11.98 -17.56 6.46
C ILE A 168 -13.18 -18.46 6.22
N THR A 169 -13.23 -19.13 5.06
CA THR A 169 -14.38 -19.93 4.64
C THR A 169 -14.65 -21.11 5.59
N SER A 170 -13.60 -21.78 6.09
CA SER A 170 -13.76 -22.91 7.04
C SER A 170 -14.10 -22.50 8.47
N SER A 171 -13.89 -21.22 8.83
CA SER A 171 -14.18 -20.72 10.19
C SER A 171 -15.59 -20.17 10.36
N LEU A 172 -16.32 -19.93 9.25
CA LEU A 172 -17.66 -19.36 9.33
C LEU A 172 -18.62 -20.29 10.07
N LYS A 173 -19.29 -19.75 11.07
CA LYS A 173 -20.33 -20.43 11.84
C LYS A 173 -21.39 -19.44 12.31
N GLU A 174 -22.61 -19.94 12.45
CA GLU A 174 -23.73 -19.12 12.94
C GLU A 174 -23.43 -18.53 14.31
N ASN A 175 -23.84 -17.29 14.53
CA ASN A 175 -23.66 -16.48 15.75
C ASN A 175 -22.21 -16.04 16.05
N MET A 176 -21.20 -16.36 15.20
CA MET A 176 -19.89 -15.70 15.35
C MET A 176 -20.01 -14.21 15.12
N THR A 177 -19.12 -13.41 15.73
CA THR A 177 -19.09 -11.97 15.53
C THR A 177 -18.08 -11.56 14.44
N GLU A 178 -18.27 -10.36 13.88
CA GLU A 178 -17.33 -9.76 12.92
C GLU A 178 -15.93 -9.63 13.54
N ASN A 179 -15.84 -9.18 14.82
CA ASN A 179 -14.59 -9.10 15.56
C ASN A 179 -13.89 -10.46 15.72
N GLN A 180 -14.66 -11.54 15.95
CA GLN A 180 -14.09 -12.88 16.04
C GLN A 180 -13.49 -13.33 14.71
N LEU A 181 -14.19 -13.08 13.60
CA LEU A 181 -13.67 -13.42 12.28
C LEU A 181 -12.44 -12.58 11.92
N ALA A 182 -12.46 -11.27 12.20
CA ALA A 182 -11.30 -10.40 11.98
C ALA A 182 -10.07 -10.88 12.78
N SER A 183 -10.26 -11.31 14.04
CA SER A 183 -9.16 -11.87 14.86
C SER A 183 -8.62 -13.17 14.29
N ILE A 184 -9.47 -14.05 13.77
CA ILE A 184 -9.06 -15.30 13.10
C ILE A 184 -8.24 -14.98 11.85
N ILE A 185 -8.67 -14.04 11.03
CA ILE A 185 -7.95 -13.58 9.82
C ILE A 185 -6.56 -13.08 10.21
N ASN A 186 -6.47 -12.13 11.16
CA ASN A 186 -5.20 -11.54 11.57
C ASN A 186 -4.23 -12.59 12.12
N HIS A 187 -4.72 -13.50 12.96
CA HIS A 187 -3.92 -14.60 13.49
C HIS A 187 -3.40 -15.54 12.38
N ASP A 188 -4.24 -15.86 11.39
CA ASP A 188 -3.82 -16.75 10.30
C ASP A 188 -2.78 -16.08 9.38
N LEU A 189 -2.92 -14.78 9.10
CA LEU A 189 -1.91 -14.00 8.36
C LEU A 189 -0.53 -14.09 9.05
N GLU A 190 -0.48 -13.88 10.36
CA GLU A 190 0.76 -13.97 11.14
C GLU A 190 1.30 -15.40 11.18
N LYS A 191 0.46 -16.40 11.39
CA LYS A 191 0.82 -17.83 11.36
C LYS A 191 1.46 -18.23 10.03
N GLN A 192 1.05 -17.62 8.92
CA GLN A 192 1.62 -17.87 7.60
C GLN A 192 2.89 -17.04 7.31
N GLY A 193 3.36 -16.23 8.27
CA GLY A 193 4.62 -15.50 8.22
C GLY A 193 4.52 -14.04 7.84
N ALA A 194 3.32 -13.43 7.87
CA ALA A 194 3.19 -11.98 7.84
C ALA A 194 3.68 -11.37 9.16
N SER A 195 4.15 -10.13 9.13
CA SER A 195 4.47 -9.35 10.34
C SER A 195 3.22 -8.74 11.00
N GLY A 196 2.06 -8.96 10.44
CA GLY A 196 0.76 -8.47 10.83
C GLY A 196 -0.12 -8.18 9.61
N PRO A 197 -1.33 -7.68 9.81
CA PRO A 197 -2.17 -7.19 8.73
C PRO A 197 -1.57 -5.93 8.09
N SER A 198 -1.84 -5.70 6.80
CA SER A 198 -1.40 -4.50 6.07
C SER A 198 -2.17 -3.25 6.49
N PHE A 199 -3.43 -3.43 6.90
CA PHE A 199 -4.35 -2.42 7.42
C PHE A 199 -5.33 -3.06 8.41
N GLN A 200 -6.21 -2.27 8.99
CA GLN A 200 -7.25 -2.79 9.87
C GLN A 200 -8.22 -3.67 9.06
N THR A 201 -8.22 -4.95 9.34
CA THR A 201 -9.07 -5.94 8.66
C THR A 201 -10.55 -5.56 8.75
N ILE A 202 -11.23 -5.50 7.63
CA ILE A 202 -12.67 -5.24 7.52
C ILE A 202 -13.38 -6.59 7.45
N VAL A 203 -14.34 -6.79 8.34
CA VAL A 203 -15.31 -7.88 8.29
C VAL A 203 -16.69 -7.30 8.48
N ALA A 204 -17.56 -7.51 7.50
CA ALA A 204 -18.91 -6.93 7.53
C ALA A 204 -19.96 -7.98 7.15
N PHE A 205 -20.95 -8.16 8.03
CA PHE A 205 -22.03 -9.13 7.83
C PHE A 205 -23.33 -8.44 7.35
N GLY A 206 -23.94 -9.01 6.31
CA GLY A 206 -25.22 -8.55 5.78
C GLY A 206 -25.20 -7.08 5.41
N LYS A 207 -26.05 -6.27 6.04
CA LYS A 207 -26.19 -4.82 5.72
C LYS A 207 -24.92 -4.01 6.01
N HIS A 208 -24.11 -4.42 6.96
CA HIS A 208 -22.85 -3.74 7.28
C HIS A 208 -21.89 -3.72 6.10
N SER A 209 -21.93 -4.73 5.23
CA SER A 209 -21.10 -4.75 4.02
C SER A 209 -21.45 -3.64 3.02
N ALA A 210 -22.53 -2.88 3.23
CA ALA A 210 -22.84 -1.69 2.43
C ALA A 210 -21.98 -0.46 2.80
N GLU A 211 -21.19 -0.54 3.85
CA GLU A 211 -20.23 0.51 4.25
C GLU A 211 -18.83 0.09 3.80
N PRO A 212 -18.23 0.74 2.78
CA PRO A 212 -16.93 0.30 2.23
C PRO A 212 -15.79 0.26 3.26
N HIS A 213 -15.74 1.22 4.18
CA HIS A 213 -14.71 1.33 5.23
C HIS A 213 -15.27 0.96 6.63
N TYR A 214 -16.05 -0.12 6.66
CA TYR A 214 -16.65 -0.59 7.90
C TYR A 214 -15.61 -1.11 8.91
N ALA A 215 -15.77 -0.79 10.17
CA ALA A 215 -14.97 -1.37 11.25
C ALA A 215 -15.74 -2.55 11.89
N PRO A 216 -15.12 -3.76 12.01
CA PRO A 216 -15.77 -4.92 12.60
C PRO A 216 -16.31 -4.65 13.99
N GLN A 217 -17.51 -5.17 14.28
CA GLN A 217 -18.21 -5.02 15.55
C GLN A 217 -18.62 -6.38 16.13
N ASN A 218 -19.51 -6.34 17.13
CA ASN A 218 -20.07 -7.53 17.77
C ASN A 218 -21.35 -8.03 17.08
N ALA A 219 -21.62 -7.61 15.84
CA ALA A 219 -22.72 -8.13 15.06
C ALA A 219 -22.54 -9.61 14.78
N ARG A 220 -23.62 -10.37 14.90
CA ARG A 220 -23.60 -11.83 14.80
C ARG A 220 -24.01 -12.32 13.41
N LEU A 221 -23.23 -13.23 12.87
CA LEU A 221 -23.51 -13.88 11.59
C LEU A 221 -24.79 -14.71 11.66
N LYS A 222 -25.67 -14.52 10.68
CA LYS A 222 -26.91 -15.29 10.49
C LYS A 222 -26.91 -15.95 9.13
N LYS A 223 -27.68 -17.04 8.97
CA LYS A 223 -27.84 -17.71 7.68
C LYS A 223 -28.35 -16.79 6.59
N ASN A 224 -27.95 -17.08 5.36
CA ASN A 224 -28.31 -16.37 4.13
C ASN A 224 -27.89 -14.89 4.15
N LYS A 225 -26.73 -14.59 4.73
CA LYS A 225 -26.15 -13.25 4.77
C LYS A 225 -24.82 -13.17 4.06
N LEU A 226 -24.58 -12.01 3.44
CA LEU A 226 -23.28 -11.64 2.90
C LEU A 226 -22.24 -11.58 4.03
N VAL A 227 -21.05 -12.06 3.71
CA VAL A 227 -19.85 -11.92 4.52
C VAL A 227 -18.79 -11.29 3.62
N LEU A 228 -18.55 -10.01 3.79
CA LEU A 228 -17.49 -9.29 3.12
C LEU A 228 -16.27 -9.29 4.04
N CYS A 229 -15.15 -9.77 3.53
CA CYS A 229 -13.84 -9.71 4.19
C CYS A 229 -12.87 -8.97 3.28
N ASP A 230 -12.29 -7.90 3.80
CA ASP A 230 -11.27 -7.10 3.16
C ASP A 230 -10.06 -7.04 4.10
N TYR A 231 -8.95 -7.59 3.64
CA TYR A 231 -7.78 -7.87 4.45
C TYR A 231 -6.53 -8.02 3.59
N GLY A 232 -5.38 -7.82 4.22
CA GLY A 232 -4.11 -8.02 3.56
C GLY A 232 -3.00 -8.39 4.53
N ALA A 233 -1.93 -8.96 4.01
CA ALA A 233 -0.72 -9.31 4.77
C ALA A 233 0.32 -8.22 4.64
N ARG A 234 1.14 -8.03 5.67
CA ARG A 234 2.39 -7.27 5.57
C ARG A 234 3.57 -8.24 5.66
N TYR A 235 4.30 -8.38 4.56
CA TYR A 235 5.47 -9.26 4.50
C TYR A 235 6.71 -8.47 4.09
N ASN A 236 7.78 -8.51 4.90
CA ASN A 236 8.98 -7.69 4.69
C ASN A 236 8.65 -6.22 4.37
N ARG A 237 7.66 -5.65 5.06
CA ARG A 237 7.07 -4.31 4.93
C ARG A 237 6.18 -4.09 3.70
N TYR A 238 6.12 -5.00 2.74
CA TYR A 238 5.23 -4.89 1.58
C TYR A 238 3.83 -5.37 1.93
N CYS A 239 2.85 -4.59 1.52
CA CYS A 239 1.44 -4.81 1.77
C CYS A 239 0.79 -5.58 0.62
N SER A 240 -0.16 -6.44 0.92
CA SER A 240 -1.17 -6.95 -0.01
C SER A 240 -2.55 -6.46 0.39
N ASP A 241 -3.49 -6.56 -0.55
CA ASP A 241 -4.86 -6.13 -0.38
C ASP A 241 -5.81 -7.08 -1.13
N ILE A 242 -6.82 -7.58 -0.45
CA ILE A 242 -7.76 -8.53 -1.05
C ILE A 242 -9.13 -8.41 -0.40
N THR A 243 -10.15 -8.20 -1.22
CA THR A 243 -11.54 -8.33 -0.78
C THR A 243 -12.21 -9.53 -1.44
N ARG A 244 -12.88 -10.31 -0.64
CA ARG A 244 -13.84 -11.32 -1.12
C ARG A 244 -15.14 -11.23 -0.34
N THR A 245 -16.24 -11.39 -1.06
CA THR A 245 -17.58 -11.48 -0.50
C THR A 245 -18.11 -12.89 -0.71
N VAL A 246 -18.58 -13.54 0.34
CA VAL A 246 -19.21 -14.86 0.29
C VAL A 246 -20.60 -14.80 0.90
N VAL A 247 -21.39 -15.86 0.80
CA VAL A 247 -22.69 -16.00 1.47
C VAL A 247 -22.64 -17.16 2.45
N PHE A 248 -22.95 -16.88 3.71
CA PHE A 248 -23.15 -17.92 4.71
C PHE A 248 -24.57 -18.46 4.61
N GLY A 249 -24.74 -19.63 4.01
CA GLY A 249 -26.01 -20.23 3.60
C GLY A 249 -26.27 -20.08 2.11
N LYS A 250 -27.49 -19.72 1.72
CA LYS A 250 -27.90 -19.57 0.33
C LYS A 250 -28.12 -18.12 -0.06
N ALA A 251 -27.60 -17.75 -1.22
CA ALA A 251 -27.81 -16.44 -1.83
C ALA A 251 -29.21 -16.39 -2.46
N ASP A 252 -29.95 -15.32 -2.20
CA ASP A 252 -31.14 -15.00 -2.97
C ASP A 252 -30.77 -14.43 -4.36
N GLU A 253 -31.76 -14.31 -5.24
CA GLU A 253 -31.54 -13.84 -6.61
C GLU A 253 -31.01 -12.39 -6.68
N LYS A 254 -31.30 -11.55 -5.68
CA LYS A 254 -30.78 -10.19 -5.62
C LYS A 254 -29.28 -10.19 -5.30
N ILE A 255 -28.86 -11.00 -4.34
CA ILE A 255 -27.46 -11.17 -3.97
C ILE A 255 -26.67 -11.73 -5.15
N LYS A 256 -27.19 -12.77 -5.84
CA LYS A 256 -26.55 -13.34 -7.04
C LYS A 256 -26.36 -12.32 -8.14
N ASP A 257 -27.36 -11.51 -8.40
CA ASP A 257 -27.33 -10.50 -9.46
C ASP A 257 -26.36 -9.36 -9.14
N ILE A 258 -26.29 -8.87 -7.88
CA ILE A 258 -25.29 -7.91 -7.45
C ILE A 258 -23.89 -8.51 -7.62
N TYR A 259 -23.70 -9.73 -7.12
CA TYR A 259 -22.41 -10.40 -7.16
C TYR A 259 -21.90 -10.59 -8.60
N GLU A 260 -22.74 -11.08 -9.49
CA GLU A 260 -22.39 -11.29 -10.88
C GLU A 260 -22.07 -9.96 -11.62
N THR A 261 -22.78 -8.88 -11.27
CA THR A 261 -22.47 -7.55 -11.78
C THR A 261 -21.08 -7.09 -11.33
N VAL A 262 -20.73 -7.24 -10.05
CA VAL A 262 -19.41 -6.88 -9.53
C VAL A 262 -18.31 -7.78 -10.12
N ARG A 263 -18.57 -9.07 -10.26
CA ARG A 263 -17.63 -10.03 -10.86
C ARG A 263 -17.27 -9.64 -12.30
N LYS A 264 -18.27 -9.31 -13.11
CA LYS A 264 -18.08 -8.83 -14.50
C LYS A 264 -17.34 -7.49 -14.53
N ALA A 265 -17.67 -6.57 -13.63
CA ALA A 265 -16.97 -5.29 -13.50
C ALA A 265 -15.48 -5.50 -13.17
N SER A 266 -15.14 -6.43 -12.26
CA SER A 266 -13.76 -6.82 -11.95
C SER A 266 -13.04 -7.36 -13.20
N GLU A 267 -13.67 -8.25 -13.96
CA GLU A 267 -13.08 -8.77 -15.21
C GLU A 267 -12.83 -7.68 -16.25
N ILE A 268 -13.75 -6.70 -16.38
CA ILE A 268 -13.58 -5.56 -17.27
C ILE A 268 -12.38 -4.72 -16.86
N GLY A 269 -12.26 -4.39 -15.57
CA GLY A 269 -11.12 -3.67 -15.02
C GLY A 269 -9.82 -4.39 -15.30
N LEU A 270 -9.73 -5.68 -14.93
CA LEU A 270 -8.54 -6.52 -15.14
C LEU A 270 -8.13 -6.60 -16.63
N LYS A 271 -9.08 -6.75 -17.54
CA LYS A 271 -8.80 -6.78 -19.00
C LYS A 271 -8.24 -5.46 -19.53
N ARG A 272 -8.54 -4.33 -18.89
CA ARG A 272 -8.06 -3.01 -19.30
C ARG A 272 -6.65 -2.69 -18.80
N VAL A 273 -6.20 -3.32 -17.70
CA VAL A 273 -4.87 -3.07 -17.12
C VAL A 273 -3.77 -3.62 -18.03
N ARG A 274 -3.03 -2.72 -18.68
CA ARG A 274 -1.82 -3.02 -19.47
C ARG A 274 -1.02 -1.75 -19.69
N VAL A 275 0.23 -1.91 -20.11
CA VAL A 275 1.12 -0.79 -20.42
C VAL A 275 0.48 0.15 -21.46
N GLY A 276 0.64 1.46 -21.25
CA GLY A 276 0.16 2.52 -22.14
C GLY A 276 -1.30 2.93 -21.94
N VAL A 277 -2.09 2.21 -21.14
CA VAL A 277 -3.48 2.58 -20.82
C VAL A 277 -3.47 3.66 -19.73
N LYS A 278 -4.35 4.65 -19.84
CA LYS A 278 -4.56 5.65 -18.81
C LYS A 278 -5.36 5.06 -17.64
N ALA A 279 -4.95 5.30 -16.42
CA ALA A 279 -5.62 4.76 -15.23
C ALA A 279 -7.11 5.16 -15.13
N SER A 280 -7.46 6.38 -15.58
CA SER A 280 -8.85 6.81 -15.68
C SER A 280 -9.67 5.99 -16.69
N ASP A 281 -9.06 5.46 -17.77
CA ASP A 281 -9.79 4.65 -18.75
C ASP A 281 -10.15 3.27 -18.19
N VAL A 282 -9.33 2.75 -17.26
CA VAL A 282 -9.67 1.53 -16.51
C VAL A 282 -10.86 1.80 -15.59
N HIS A 283 -10.83 2.90 -14.84
CA HIS A 283 -11.94 3.29 -13.96
C HIS A 283 -13.23 3.53 -14.73
N ASN A 284 -13.18 4.32 -15.80
CA ASN A 284 -14.35 4.66 -16.61
C ASN A 284 -15.02 3.40 -17.19
N ALA A 285 -14.24 2.44 -17.68
CA ALA A 285 -14.80 1.19 -18.20
C ALA A 285 -15.56 0.37 -17.13
N VAL A 286 -15.09 0.37 -15.90
CA VAL A 286 -15.73 -0.28 -14.75
C VAL A 286 -17.01 0.48 -14.35
N GLU A 287 -16.92 1.81 -14.20
CA GLU A 287 -18.03 2.69 -13.81
C GLU A 287 -19.15 2.63 -14.87
N GLU A 288 -18.81 2.79 -16.15
CA GLU A 288 -19.76 2.72 -17.27
C GLU A 288 -20.51 1.38 -17.33
N TYR A 289 -19.80 0.26 -17.10
CA TYR A 289 -20.46 -1.03 -17.06
C TYR A 289 -21.46 -1.12 -15.89
N ILE A 290 -21.08 -0.75 -14.67
CA ILE A 290 -21.98 -0.79 -13.51
C ILE A 290 -23.16 0.18 -13.74
N ASP A 291 -22.91 1.38 -14.26
CA ASP A 291 -23.94 2.39 -14.53
C ASP A 291 -24.88 2.01 -15.68
N SER A 292 -24.49 1.11 -16.56
CA SER A 292 -25.38 0.54 -17.58
C SER A 292 -26.39 -0.46 -17.02
N THR A 293 -26.24 -0.88 -15.76
CA THR A 293 -27.14 -1.80 -15.06
C THR A 293 -28.13 -1.04 -14.16
N LYS A 294 -29.01 -1.78 -13.50
CA LYS A 294 -29.91 -1.21 -12.48
C LYS A 294 -29.18 -0.67 -11.22
N TYR A 295 -27.86 -0.85 -11.13
CA TYR A 295 -27.02 -0.39 -10.03
C TYR A 295 -26.29 0.93 -10.30
N LYS A 296 -26.79 1.72 -11.26
CA LYS A 296 -26.24 3.04 -11.57
C LYS A 296 -26.04 3.89 -10.30
N GLY A 297 -24.83 4.47 -10.18
CA GLY A 297 -24.42 5.30 -9.03
C GLY A 297 -24.20 4.52 -7.72
N ARG A 298 -24.09 3.19 -7.76
CA ARG A 298 -23.83 2.37 -6.57
C ARG A 298 -22.37 1.93 -6.45
N PHE A 299 -21.53 2.27 -7.42
CA PHE A 299 -20.07 2.22 -7.34
C PHE A 299 -19.57 3.61 -6.94
N ILE A 300 -19.12 3.77 -5.70
CA ILE A 300 -18.93 5.07 -5.04
C ILE A 300 -17.48 5.40 -4.69
N HIS A 301 -16.53 4.59 -5.13
CA HIS A 301 -15.10 4.79 -4.87
C HIS A 301 -14.24 4.56 -6.15
N SER A 302 -12.94 4.73 -6.07
CA SER A 302 -12.01 4.44 -7.15
C SER A 302 -11.99 2.93 -7.47
N THR A 303 -11.60 2.59 -8.71
CA THR A 303 -11.44 1.18 -9.10
C THR A 303 -10.23 0.52 -8.44
N GLY A 304 -9.31 1.32 -7.88
CA GLY A 304 -8.15 0.81 -7.18
C GLY A 304 -7.11 1.87 -6.88
N HIS A 305 -6.07 1.45 -6.22
CA HIS A 305 -4.93 2.28 -5.83
C HIS A 305 -3.61 1.52 -6.01
N SER A 306 -2.50 2.24 -6.09
CA SER A 306 -1.18 1.64 -6.09
C SER A 306 -0.89 1.02 -4.72
N ILE A 307 -0.26 -0.15 -4.71
CA ILE A 307 0.11 -0.90 -3.51
C ILE A 307 1.62 -1.13 -3.47
N GLY A 308 2.20 -1.21 -2.29
CA GLY A 308 3.64 -1.41 -2.10
C GLY A 308 4.04 -1.47 -0.64
N LEU A 309 4.94 -0.59 -0.20
CA LEU A 309 5.32 -0.42 1.21
C LEU A 309 4.17 0.18 2.04
N ASN A 310 3.29 0.92 1.41
CA ASN A 310 2.01 1.36 1.97
C ASN A 310 0.88 0.64 1.23
N VAL A 311 -0.26 0.49 1.88
CA VAL A 311 -1.48 0.00 1.23
C VAL A 311 -1.85 0.97 0.09
N HIS A 312 -1.95 2.27 0.38
CA HIS A 312 -2.07 3.32 -0.63
C HIS A 312 -0.68 3.88 -0.93
N ASP A 313 -0.04 3.46 -2.03
CA ASP A 313 1.37 3.75 -2.34
C ASP A 313 1.53 4.70 -3.53
N GLY A 314 0.75 5.78 -3.55
CA GLY A 314 0.90 6.90 -4.48
C GLY A 314 -0.24 7.03 -5.48
N ALA A 315 -0.18 6.40 -6.65
CA ALA A 315 -1.17 6.57 -7.72
C ALA A 315 -2.51 5.87 -7.45
N SER A 316 -3.56 6.27 -8.15
CA SER A 316 -4.88 5.63 -8.08
C SER A 316 -5.44 5.33 -9.48
N ILE A 317 -6.28 4.30 -9.56
CA ILE A 317 -7.14 4.01 -10.72
C ILE A 317 -8.50 4.67 -10.45
N SER A 318 -8.59 5.96 -10.76
CA SER A 318 -9.76 6.80 -10.48
C SER A 318 -10.12 7.70 -11.66
N LYS A 319 -11.32 8.25 -11.65
CA LYS A 319 -11.87 9.09 -12.74
C LYS A 319 -10.98 10.26 -13.14
N LYS A 320 -10.22 10.81 -12.18
CA LYS A 320 -9.36 12.00 -12.39
C LYS A 320 -7.88 11.64 -12.54
N SER A 321 -7.52 10.36 -12.61
CA SER A 321 -6.13 9.94 -12.70
C SER A 321 -5.57 10.12 -14.11
N ASP A 322 -4.50 10.89 -14.23
CA ASP A 322 -3.76 11.09 -15.49
C ASP A 322 -2.58 10.13 -15.67
N VAL A 323 -2.42 9.18 -14.74
CA VAL A 323 -1.33 8.21 -14.75
C VAL A 323 -1.47 7.29 -15.96
N ILE A 324 -0.39 7.18 -16.74
CA ILE A 324 -0.27 6.16 -17.78
C ILE A 324 0.36 4.92 -17.13
N LEU A 325 -0.28 3.79 -17.30
CA LEU A 325 0.18 2.53 -16.72
C LEU A 325 1.47 2.08 -17.38
N GLU A 326 2.49 1.80 -16.56
CA GLU A 326 3.82 1.36 -17.00
C GLU A 326 4.13 -0.04 -16.44
N GLU A 327 5.04 -0.75 -17.13
CA GLU A 327 5.53 -2.07 -16.71
C GLU A 327 6.07 -2.04 -15.27
N GLY A 328 5.61 -2.97 -14.43
CA GLY A 328 6.03 -3.07 -13.03
C GLY A 328 5.24 -2.19 -12.05
N MET A 329 4.30 -1.38 -12.49
CA MET A 329 3.35 -0.73 -11.56
C MET A 329 2.48 -1.79 -10.88
N ALA A 330 2.19 -1.61 -9.58
CA ALA A 330 1.33 -2.48 -8.79
C ALA A 330 0.08 -1.73 -8.35
N PHE A 331 -1.10 -2.34 -8.54
CA PHE A 331 -2.39 -1.75 -8.20
C PHE A 331 -3.36 -2.81 -7.66
N THR A 332 -4.39 -2.34 -6.94
CA THR A 332 -5.62 -3.10 -6.70
C THR A 332 -6.63 -2.88 -7.82
N ILE A 333 -7.51 -3.85 -8.07
CA ILE A 333 -8.70 -3.72 -8.91
C ILE A 333 -9.88 -4.24 -8.09
N GLU A 334 -10.73 -3.32 -7.61
CA GLU A 334 -11.66 -3.54 -6.50
C GLU A 334 -13.07 -3.00 -6.73
N PRO A 335 -13.74 -3.23 -7.87
CA PRO A 335 -15.11 -2.76 -8.02
C PRO A 335 -16.04 -3.28 -6.93
N GLY A 336 -17.00 -2.43 -6.53
CA GLY A 336 -18.00 -2.79 -5.53
C GLY A 336 -19.35 -2.11 -5.78
N ILE A 337 -20.43 -2.76 -5.33
CA ILE A 337 -21.80 -2.23 -5.33
C ILE A 337 -22.33 -2.28 -3.92
N TYR A 338 -22.87 -1.16 -3.42
CA TYR A 338 -23.28 -0.98 -2.04
C TYR A 338 -24.75 -0.56 -1.94
N LEU A 339 -25.57 -1.42 -1.33
CA LEU A 339 -27.01 -1.21 -1.16
C LEU A 339 -27.36 -1.24 0.34
N PRO A 340 -27.65 -0.11 1.00
CA PRO A 340 -27.84 -0.05 2.45
C PRO A 340 -28.88 -1.01 3.02
N THR A 341 -29.89 -1.41 2.22
CA THR A 341 -30.96 -2.33 2.64
C THR A 341 -30.61 -3.81 2.49
N ILE A 342 -29.61 -4.15 1.68
CA ILE A 342 -29.22 -5.53 1.35
C ILE A 342 -27.83 -5.83 1.90
N GLY A 343 -26.85 -5.02 1.54
CA GLY A 343 -25.43 -5.16 1.81
C GLY A 343 -24.61 -4.72 0.60
N GLY A 344 -23.29 -4.90 0.68
CA GLY A 344 -22.34 -4.61 -0.39
C GLY A 344 -21.61 -5.87 -0.84
N VAL A 345 -21.21 -5.86 -2.10
CA VAL A 345 -20.29 -6.84 -2.69
C VAL A 345 -19.09 -6.08 -3.22
N ARG A 346 -17.88 -6.51 -2.85
CA ARG A 346 -16.61 -6.08 -3.43
C ARG A 346 -15.80 -7.31 -3.79
N ILE A 347 -15.11 -7.26 -4.93
CA ILE A 347 -14.17 -8.29 -5.39
C ILE A 347 -12.91 -7.56 -5.78
N GLU A 348 -11.80 -7.88 -5.14
CA GLU A 348 -10.54 -7.16 -5.26
C GLU A 348 -9.36 -8.09 -5.48
N ASP A 349 -8.49 -7.70 -6.37
CA ASP A 349 -7.24 -8.38 -6.66
C ASP A 349 -6.06 -7.42 -6.75
N ASP A 350 -4.93 -7.81 -6.18
CA ASP A 350 -3.63 -7.21 -6.45
C ASP A 350 -3.11 -7.61 -7.82
N VAL A 351 -2.63 -6.65 -8.60
CA VAL A 351 -2.09 -6.86 -9.95
C VAL A 351 -0.78 -6.13 -10.18
N ILE A 352 0.09 -6.71 -11.02
CA ILE A 352 1.24 -6.01 -11.61
C ILE A 352 0.92 -5.71 -13.07
N VAL A 353 1.12 -4.45 -13.47
CA VAL A 353 0.99 -4.04 -14.87
C VAL A 353 2.05 -4.71 -15.72
N ARG A 354 1.62 -5.36 -16.82
CA ARG A 354 2.48 -5.99 -17.81
C ARG A 354 2.09 -5.53 -19.23
N GLN A 355 2.91 -5.85 -20.23
CA GLN A 355 2.73 -5.38 -21.60
C GLN A 355 1.33 -5.66 -22.17
N ASN A 356 0.86 -6.90 -22.13
CA ASN A 356 -0.37 -7.30 -22.81
C ASN A 356 -1.55 -7.51 -21.84
N ARG A 357 -1.29 -8.05 -20.66
CA ARG A 357 -2.28 -8.34 -19.62
C ARG A 357 -1.63 -8.24 -18.24
N PRO A 358 -2.38 -7.89 -17.19
CA PRO A 358 -1.80 -7.83 -15.85
C PRO A 358 -1.38 -9.22 -15.38
N GLU A 359 -0.34 -9.25 -14.56
CA GLU A 359 -0.05 -10.37 -13.69
C GLU A 359 -0.94 -10.25 -12.46
N ILE A 360 -1.91 -11.13 -12.30
CA ILE A 360 -2.80 -11.16 -11.14
C ILE A 360 -2.07 -11.91 -10.04
N LEU A 361 -1.81 -11.24 -8.91
CA LEU A 361 -1.09 -11.83 -7.77
C LEU A 361 -2.03 -12.63 -6.87
N THR A 362 -3.27 -12.19 -6.75
CA THR A 362 -4.30 -12.82 -5.91
C THR A 362 -4.72 -14.16 -6.51
N ASN A 363 -4.56 -15.23 -5.74
CA ASN A 363 -4.94 -16.59 -6.15
C ASN A 363 -6.15 -17.08 -5.35
N VAL A 364 -7.28 -16.40 -5.50
CA VAL A 364 -8.58 -16.74 -4.87
C VAL A 364 -9.67 -16.61 -5.90
N SER A 365 -10.59 -17.58 -5.95
CA SER A 365 -11.74 -17.55 -6.86
C SER A 365 -12.53 -16.26 -6.74
N ARG A 366 -13.04 -15.77 -7.89
CA ARG A 366 -13.98 -14.64 -7.96
C ARG A 366 -15.44 -15.11 -8.10
N GLU A 367 -15.66 -16.41 -8.14
CA GLU A 367 -17.01 -16.96 -8.18
C GLU A 367 -17.71 -16.83 -6.84
N LEU A 368 -19.04 -16.71 -6.84
CA LEU A 368 -19.84 -16.70 -5.63
C LEU A 368 -19.69 -18.01 -4.88
N ILE A 369 -19.30 -17.94 -3.61
CA ILE A 369 -19.17 -19.07 -2.72
C ILE A 369 -20.31 -19.01 -1.70
N GLU A 370 -21.08 -20.09 -1.63
CA GLU A 370 -22.11 -20.36 -0.63
C GLU A 370 -21.57 -21.39 0.36
N ILE A 371 -21.60 -21.09 1.67
CA ILE A 371 -20.99 -21.87 2.75
C ILE A 371 -22.08 -22.33 3.71
#